data_17f149f079652f95fe8fa5295cd21998
#
_entry.id   17f149f079652f95fe8fa5295cd21998
#
_cell.length_a   1.000
_cell.length_b   1.000
_cell.length_c   1.000
_cell.angle_alpha   90.00
_cell.angle_beta   90.00
_cell.angle_gamma   90.00
#
_symmetry.space_group_name_H-M   'P 1'
#
loop_
_entity.id
_entity.type
_entity.pdbx_description
1 polymer ?
#
loop_
_entity_poly.entity_id
_entity_poly.type
_entity_poly.pdbx_seq_one_letter_code
_entity_poly.pdbx_strand_id
1 'polypeptide(L)'
;MRAEVEESMADSQGRIALVTGAAQGIGRAIALELAKTGAALALADINEAKLAVVVGEVEAMGGTATAFKLDVSNQESIESGAKAVLDRFGKVDILVNNAGITRDALMMSMKRSDWDLVIAINLTGPFLLTQALLRQMIKNRWGRIVNMASVVGRAGQAGQVNYAASKAGLIGMTRSLAREVASRGITVNAVAPGYIETPMTAVLDEKVSAAMLANIPLARRGTDLDVAQAVAFLASDAASYITGQVLDVNGGMFMG
;
A
#
# COMPACT_ATOMS: atom_id res chain seq x y z
N MET A 1 -11.11 26.95 16.54
CA MET A 1 -11.81 26.55 15.32
C MET A 1 -10.90 26.08 14.19
N ARG A 2 -9.84 26.79 13.74
CA ARG A 2 -8.89 26.25 12.73
C ARG A 2 -7.99 25.12 13.28
N ALA A 3 -7.47 25.24 14.48
CA ALA A 3 -6.65 24.20 15.13
C ALA A 3 -7.43 22.90 15.41
N GLU A 4 -8.69 23.00 15.84
CA GLU A 4 -9.56 21.83 16.10
C GLU A 4 -9.97 21.09 14.81
N VAL A 5 -9.96 21.75 13.65
CA VAL A 5 -10.26 21.14 12.36
C VAL A 5 -9.02 20.41 11.79
N GLU A 6 -7.81 20.89 12.06
CA GLU A 6 -6.57 20.20 11.67
C GLU A 6 -6.32 18.93 12.51
N GLU A 7 -6.70 18.93 13.80
CA GLU A 7 -6.58 17.77 14.70
C GLU A 7 -7.54 16.63 14.33
N SER A 8 -8.66 16.91 13.65
CA SER A 8 -9.72 15.94 13.31
C SER A 8 -9.49 15.17 11.99
N MET A 9 -8.61 15.61 11.09
CA MET A 9 -8.57 15.05 9.72
C MET A 9 -7.76 13.75 9.58
N ALA A 10 -6.93 13.36 10.54
CA ALA A 10 -6.13 12.12 10.44
C ALA A 10 -5.70 11.59 11.82
N ASP A 11 -6.59 11.54 12.82
CA ASP A 11 -6.25 10.96 14.12
C ASP A 11 -6.31 9.43 14.06
N SER A 12 -5.17 8.78 14.28
CA SER A 12 -5.02 7.33 14.40
C SER A 12 -4.43 6.93 15.77
N GLN A 13 -4.58 7.76 16.80
CA GLN A 13 -4.08 7.46 18.14
C GLN A 13 -4.62 6.12 18.66
N GLY A 14 -3.71 5.28 19.15
CA GLY A 14 -4.04 3.94 19.64
C GLY A 14 -4.39 2.92 18.55
N ARG A 15 -4.28 3.27 17.27
CA ARG A 15 -4.39 2.33 16.13
C ARG A 15 -3.05 1.68 15.85
N ILE A 16 -3.11 0.45 15.38
CA ILE A 16 -1.95 -0.31 14.91
C ILE A 16 -2.02 -0.42 13.39
N ALA A 17 -0.99 0.10 12.71
CA ALA A 17 -0.89 0.03 11.26
C ALA A 17 0.21 -0.94 10.83
N LEU A 18 -0.14 -1.95 10.03
CA LEU A 18 0.80 -2.84 9.35
C LEU A 18 1.01 -2.35 7.92
N VAL A 19 2.26 -2.04 7.57
CA VAL A 19 2.66 -1.62 6.23
C VAL A 19 3.65 -2.62 5.64
N THR A 20 3.33 -3.23 4.51
CA THR A 20 4.24 -4.13 3.78
C THR A 20 5.09 -3.37 2.77
N GLY A 21 6.33 -3.84 2.50
CA GLY A 21 7.27 -3.13 1.64
C GLY A 21 7.69 -1.78 2.23
N ALA A 22 7.79 -1.70 3.57
CA ALA A 22 7.98 -0.46 4.31
C ALA A 22 9.44 0.03 4.34
N ALA A 23 10.39 -0.74 3.80
CA ALA A 23 11.81 -0.45 3.91
C ALA A 23 12.29 0.73 3.04
N GLN A 24 11.52 1.15 2.04
CA GLN A 24 11.91 2.22 1.09
C GLN A 24 10.72 2.78 0.30
N GLY A 25 10.95 3.88 -0.45
CA GLY A 25 10.00 4.45 -1.41
C GLY A 25 8.64 4.74 -0.80
N ILE A 26 7.57 4.42 -1.53
CA ILE A 26 6.19 4.71 -1.12
C ILE A 26 5.86 4.07 0.24
N GLY A 27 6.30 2.83 0.50
CA GLY A 27 6.03 2.15 1.78
C GLY A 27 6.66 2.85 2.98
N ARG A 28 7.90 3.35 2.84
CA ARG A 28 8.55 4.18 3.86
C ARG A 28 7.78 5.50 4.07
N ALA A 29 7.41 6.19 2.99
CA ALA A 29 6.67 7.44 3.09
C ALA A 29 5.29 7.24 3.77
N ILE A 30 4.58 6.14 3.45
CA ILE A 30 3.33 5.77 4.11
C ILE A 30 3.56 5.54 5.61
N ALA A 31 4.62 4.82 5.99
CA ALA A 31 4.95 4.58 7.39
C ALA A 31 5.16 5.90 8.15
N LEU A 32 5.96 6.82 7.60
CA LEU A 32 6.22 8.12 8.21
C LEU A 32 4.95 8.98 8.30
N GLU A 33 4.10 8.94 7.28
CA GLU A 33 2.86 9.73 7.28
C GLU A 33 1.84 9.17 8.30
N LEU A 34 1.70 7.85 8.40
CA LEU A 34 0.86 7.22 9.42
C LEU A 34 1.41 7.45 10.85
N ALA A 35 2.73 7.52 11.03
CA ALA A 35 3.32 7.87 12.33
C ALA A 35 2.88 9.26 12.81
N LYS A 36 2.79 10.25 11.90
CA LYS A 36 2.31 11.61 12.22
C LYS A 36 0.87 11.63 12.72
N THR A 37 0.05 10.64 12.33
CA THR A 37 -1.33 10.51 12.81
C THR A 37 -1.46 9.83 14.18
N GLY A 38 -0.34 9.46 14.80
CA GLY A 38 -0.32 8.80 16.12
C GLY A 38 -0.50 7.28 16.08
N ALA A 39 -0.49 6.66 14.90
CA ALA A 39 -0.54 5.20 14.79
C ALA A 39 0.79 4.56 15.25
N ALA A 40 0.70 3.45 15.98
CA ALA A 40 1.85 2.58 16.19
C ALA A 40 2.04 1.66 14.98
N LEU A 41 3.28 1.47 14.55
CA LEU A 41 3.60 0.86 13.27
C LEU A 41 4.22 -0.54 13.40
N ALA A 42 3.65 -1.49 12.69
CA ALA A 42 4.29 -2.75 12.32
C ALA A 42 4.85 -2.59 10.89
N LEU A 43 6.16 -2.49 10.75
CA LEU A 43 6.81 -2.30 9.46
C LEU A 43 7.32 -3.64 8.94
N ALA A 44 6.82 -4.08 7.79
CA ALA A 44 7.12 -5.38 7.23
C ALA A 44 7.87 -5.28 5.89
N ASP A 45 8.99 -5.99 5.77
CA ASP A 45 9.78 -6.09 4.53
C ASP A 45 10.71 -7.32 4.62
N ILE A 46 11.27 -7.74 3.49
CA ILE A 46 12.35 -8.73 3.46
C ILE A 46 13.71 -8.14 3.89
N ASN A 47 13.89 -6.82 3.77
CA ASN A 47 15.12 -6.11 4.07
C ASN A 47 15.12 -5.53 5.49
N GLU A 48 15.52 -6.35 6.46
CA GLU A 48 15.56 -5.98 7.88
C GLU A 48 16.47 -4.77 8.16
N ALA A 49 17.60 -4.65 7.46
CA ALA A 49 18.54 -3.55 7.67
C ALA A 49 17.91 -2.18 7.30
N LYS A 50 17.20 -2.13 6.17
CA LYS A 50 16.49 -0.91 5.78
C LYS A 50 15.27 -0.64 6.67
N LEU A 51 14.56 -1.68 7.13
CA LEU A 51 13.48 -1.50 8.12
C LEU A 51 13.97 -0.85 9.40
N ALA A 52 15.14 -1.25 9.91
CA ALA A 52 15.73 -0.65 11.12
C ALA A 52 15.95 0.86 10.96
N VAL A 53 16.34 1.31 9.77
CA VAL A 53 16.47 2.75 9.47
C VAL A 53 15.11 3.45 9.59
N VAL A 54 14.06 2.88 8.98
CA VAL A 54 12.71 3.48 9.01
C VAL A 54 12.13 3.48 10.43
N VAL A 55 12.39 2.43 11.22
CA VAL A 55 12.04 2.40 12.66
C VAL A 55 12.68 3.59 13.37
N GLY A 56 14.00 3.80 13.19
CA GLY A 56 14.68 4.95 13.80
C GLY A 56 14.13 6.31 13.36
N GLU A 57 13.70 6.45 12.11
CA GLU A 57 13.07 7.67 11.63
C GLU A 57 11.71 7.94 12.31
N VAL A 58 10.89 6.89 12.49
CA VAL A 58 9.60 6.99 13.19
C VAL A 58 9.82 7.34 14.67
N GLU A 59 10.79 6.70 15.33
CA GLU A 59 11.12 6.98 16.73
C GLU A 59 11.67 8.40 16.92
N ALA A 60 12.48 8.89 15.98
CA ALA A 60 12.97 10.27 15.99
C ALA A 60 11.85 11.32 15.86
N MET A 61 10.70 10.95 15.30
CA MET A 61 9.49 11.77 15.24
C MET A 61 8.60 11.63 16.49
N GLY A 62 9.01 10.83 17.48
CA GLY A 62 8.22 10.54 18.68
C GLY A 62 7.16 9.44 18.48
N GLY A 63 7.16 8.75 17.34
CA GLY A 63 6.28 7.63 17.04
C GLY A 63 6.78 6.30 17.62
N THR A 64 5.98 5.26 17.43
CA THR A 64 6.33 3.88 17.82
C THR A 64 6.32 2.98 16.60
N ALA A 65 7.41 2.25 16.36
CA ALA A 65 7.50 1.29 15.28
C ALA A 65 8.21 -0.01 15.70
N THR A 66 7.85 -1.11 15.08
CA THR A 66 8.54 -2.40 15.22
C THR A 66 8.72 -3.02 13.83
N ALA A 67 9.93 -3.49 13.54
CA ALA A 67 10.27 -4.16 12.29
C ALA A 67 9.88 -5.64 12.35
N PHE A 68 9.35 -6.15 11.23
CA PHE A 68 9.02 -7.57 11.04
C PHE A 68 9.58 -8.04 9.70
N LYS A 69 10.40 -9.07 9.72
CA LYS A 69 10.80 -9.74 8.48
C LYS A 69 9.60 -10.47 7.91
N LEU A 70 9.20 -10.12 6.69
CA LEU A 70 8.04 -10.74 6.05
C LEU A 70 8.24 -10.78 4.54
N ASP A 71 8.23 -11.98 3.98
CA ASP A 71 8.21 -12.22 2.54
C ASP A 71 6.76 -12.49 2.11
N VAL A 72 6.15 -11.53 1.42
CA VAL A 72 4.76 -11.64 0.93
C VAL A 72 4.60 -12.63 -0.23
N SER A 73 5.69 -13.19 -0.78
CA SER A 73 5.63 -14.27 -1.78
C SER A 73 5.53 -15.66 -1.15
N ASN A 74 5.76 -15.78 0.16
CA ASN A 74 5.83 -17.04 0.88
C ASN A 74 4.71 -17.12 1.93
N GLN A 75 3.82 -18.11 1.80
CA GLN A 75 2.67 -18.28 2.70
C GLN A 75 3.08 -18.49 4.16
N GLU A 76 4.08 -19.32 4.44
CA GLU A 76 4.55 -19.58 5.80
C GLU A 76 5.11 -18.31 6.45
N SER A 77 5.82 -17.48 5.66
CA SER A 77 6.31 -16.18 6.11
C SER A 77 5.15 -15.22 6.42
N ILE A 78 4.09 -15.21 5.62
CA ILE A 78 2.91 -14.40 5.87
C ILE A 78 2.20 -14.83 7.15
N GLU A 79 1.96 -16.13 7.33
CA GLU A 79 1.28 -16.68 8.51
C GLU A 79 2.08 -16.40 9.80
N SER A 80 3.39 -16.67 9.78
CA SER A 80 4.27 -16.41 10.92
C SER A 80 4.43 -14.91 11.21
N GLY A 81 4.57 -14.09 10.17
CA GLY A 81 4.67 -12.64 10.30
C GLY A 81 3.39 -12.01 10.83
N ALA A 82 2.23 -12.38 10.30
CA ALA A 82 0.94 -11.92 10.82
C ALA A 82 0.75 -12.30 12.30
N LYS A 83 1.11 -13.55 12.66
CA LYS A 83 1.09 -13.98 14.06
C LYS A 83 2.02 -13.16 14.94
N ALA A 84 3.26 -12.90 14.50
CA ALA A 84 4.23 -12.12 15.27
C ALA A 84 3.74 -10.67 15.51
N VAL A 85 3.10 -10.05 14.51
CA VAL A 85 2.48 -8.73 14.65
C VAL A 85 1.35 -8.75 15.69
N LEU A 86 0.47 -9.78 15.62
CA LEU A 86 -0.63 -9.93 16.57
C LEU A 86 -0.13 -10.24 17.99
N ASP A 87 0.90 -11.07 18.14
CA ASP A 87 1.52 -11.38 19.44
C ASP A 87 2.13 -10.10 20.07
N ARG A 88 2.69 -9.20 19.26
CA ARG A 88 3.34 -7.96 19.71
C ARG A 88 2.35 -6.86 20.06
N PHE A 89 1.31 -6.67 19.24
CA PHE A 89 0.40 -5.54 19.35
C PHE A 89 -1.03 -5.91 19.78
N GLY A 90 -1.38 -7.19 19.77
CA GLY A 90 -2.72 -7.69 20.10
C GLY A 90 -3.76 -7.50 18.99
N LYS A 91 -3.52 -6.58 18.06
CA LYS A 91 -4.42 -6.24 16.95
C LYS A 91 -3.67 -5.60 15.77
N VAL A 92 -4.35 -5.53 14.63
CA VAL A 92 -4.00 -4.68 13.49
C VAL A 92 -5.27 -3.94 13.09
N ASP A 93 -5.28 -2.63 13.17
CA ASP A 93 -6.41 -1.80 12.81
C ASP A 93 -6.33 -1.34 11.34
N ILE A 94 -5.13 -1.01 10.86
CA ILE A 94 -4.86 -0.52 9.51
C ILE A 94 -3.92 -1.51 8.82
N LEU A 95 -4.30 -2.00 7.65
CA LEU A 95 -3.46 -2.82 6.79
C LEU A 95 -3.18 -2.11 5.48
N VAL A 96 -1.91 -1.85 5.18
CA VAL A 96 -1.48 -1.31 3.89
C VAL A 96 -0.71 -2.38 3.12
N ASN A 97 -1.35 -2.97 2.12
CA ASN A 97 -0.74 -3.92 1.19
C ASN A 97 0.03 -3.13 0.13
N ASN A 98 1.27 -2.73 0.45
CA ASN A 98 2.11 -1.90 -0.43
C ASN A 98 3.22 -2.70 -1.13
N ALA A 99 3.72 -3.78 -0.55
CA ALA A 99 4.76 -4.59 -1.19
C ALA A 99 4.39 -4.97 -2.63
N GLY A 100 5.33 -4.81 -3.55
CA GLY A 100 5.10 -5.12 -4.96
C GLY A 100 6.36 -4.99 -5.79
N ILE A 101 6.37 -5.71 -6.91
CA ILE A 101 7.46 -5.71 -7.89
C ILE A 101 6.92 -5.61 -9.31
N THR A 102 7.80 -5.25 -10.24
CA THR A 102 7.60 -5.42 -11.68
C THR A 102 8.61 -6.43 -12.25
N ARG A 103 8.24 -7.12 -13.32
CA ARG A 103 9.10 -7.95 -14.17
C ARG A 103 8.64 -7.74 -15.60
N ASP A 104 9.19 -6.71 -16.22
CA ASP A 104 8.71 -6.21 -17.51
C ASP A 104 9.27 -7.06 -18.66
N ALA A 105 8.39 -7.52 -19.52
CA ALA A 105 8.71 -8.22 -20.76
C ALA A 105 7.49 -8.18 -21.70
N LEU A 106 7.73 -8.17 -23.02
CA LEU A 106 6.64 -8.35 -23.98
C LEU A 106 6.01 -9.74 -23.80
N MET A 107 4.71 -9.87 -24.03
CA MET A 107 3.95 -11.11 -23.83
C MET A 107 4.62 -12.33 -24.46
N MET A 108 5.17 -12.18 -25.69
CA MET A 108 5.82 -13.27 -26.42
C MET A 108 7.11 -13.79 -25.76
N SER A 109 7.79 -12.95 -24.95
CA SER A 109 9.07 -13.28 -24.29
C SER A 109 8.96 -13.37 -22.78
N MET A 110 7.77 -13.11 -22.21
CA MET A 110 7.55 -13.16 -20.77
C MET A 110 7.71 -14.59 -20.25
N LYS A 111 8.62 -14.76 -19.28
CA LYS A 111 8.83 -16.05 -18.64
C LYS A 111 7.68 -16.35 -17.65
N ARG A 112 7.29 -17.63 -17.60
CA ARG A 112 6.28 -18.08 -16.64
C ARG A 112 6.68 -17.77 -15.19
N SER A 113 7.96 -17.91 -14.85
CA SER A 113 8.49 -17.57 -13.53
C SER A 113 8.32 -16.09 -13.17
N ASP A 114 8.46 -15.17 -14.14
CA ASP A 114 8.27 -13.74 -13.90
C ASP A 114 6.78 -13.40 -13.70
N TRP A 115 5.90 -14.06 -14.45
CA TRP A 115 4.46 -13.98 -14.22
C TRP A 115 4.09 -14.48 -12.83
N ASP A 116 4.50 -15.70 -12.47
CA ASP A 116 4.15 -16.32 -11.19
C ASP A 116 4.67 -15.50 -10.02
N LEU A 117 5.89 -14.97 -10.09
CA LEU A 117 6.47 -14.15 -9.03
C LEU A 117 5.71 -12.83 -8.84
N VAL A 118 5.34 -12.15 -9.94
CA VAL A 118 4.57 -10.89 -9.86
C VAL A 118 3.18 -11.14 -9.27
N ILE A 119 2.49 -12.20 -9.68
CA ILE A 119 1.18 -12.56 -9.13
C ILE A 119 1.31 -12.96 -7.65
N ALA A 120 2.33 -13.73 -7.29
CA ALA A 120 2.55 -14.13 -5.90
C ALA A 120 2.71 -12.93 -4.98
N ILE A 121 3.57 -11.98 -5.34
CA ILE A 121 3.87 -10.81 -4.51
C ILE A 121 2.73 -9.78 -4.53
N ASN A 122 2.24 -9.42 -5.74
CA ASN A 122 1.36 -8.26 -5.89
C ASN A 122 -0.13 -8.57 -5.64
N LEU A 123 -0.53 -9.84 -5.70
CA LEU A 123 -1.94 -10.23 -5.58
C LEU A 123 -2.16 -11.31 -4.53
N THR A 124 -1.46 -12.45 -4.64
CA THR A 124 -1.65 -13.56 -3.70
C THR A 124 -1.19 -13.18 -2.28
N GLY A 125 -0.06 -12.50 -2.15
CA GLY A 125 0.44 -12.03 -0.85
C GLY A 125 -0.55 -11.11 -0.12
N PRO A 126 -1.04 -10.02 -0.75
CA PRO A 126 -2.11 -9.19 -0.20
C PRO A 126 -3.36 -9.97 0.20
N PHE A 127 -3.79 -10.96 -0.61
CA PHE A 127 -4.91 -11.82 -0.28
C PHE A 127 -4.64 -12.63 1.00
N LEU A 128 -3.54 -13.34 1.09
CA LEU A 128 -3.19 -14.18 2.23
C LEU A 128 -3.01 -13.35 3.52
N LEU A 129 -2.30 -12.22 3.44
CA LEU A 129 -2.08 -11.37 4.61
C LEU A 129 -3.40 -10.75 5.11
N THR A 130 -4.24 -10.31 4.18
CA THR A 130 -5.58 -9.81 4.53
C THR A 130 -6.41 -10.90 5.20
N GLN A 131 -6.42 -12.11 4.65
CA GLN A 131 -7.15 -13.25 5.22
C GLN A 131 -6.68 -13.59 6.64
N ALA A 132 -5.37 -13.58 6.90
CA ALA A 132 -4.78 -13.84 8.21
C ALA A 132 -5.22 -12.82 9.28
N LEU A 133 -5.44 -11.56 8.89
CA LEU A 133 -5.77 -10.47 9.81
C LEU A 133 -7.28 -10.16 9.89
N LEU A 134 -8.05 -10.56 8.89
CA LEU A 134 -9.45 -10.15 8.75
C LEU A 134 -10.33 -10.57 9.93
N ARG A 135 -10.11 -11.76 10.46
CA ARG A 135 -10.94 -12.30 11.57
C ARG A 135 -10.90 -11.42 12.82
N GLN A 136 -9.74 -10.87 13.16
CA GLN A 136 -9.61 -9.98 14.32
C GLN A 136 -10.23 -8.59 14.03
N MET A 137 -10.09 -8.06 12.80
CA MET A 137 -10.76 -6.81 12.41
C MET A 137 -12.29 -6.94 12.49
N ILE A 138 -12.85 -8.08 12.01
CA ILE A 138 -14.29 -8.38 12.10
C ILE A 138 -14.74 -8.44 13.58
N LYS A 139 -13.96 -9.09 14.46
CA LYS A 139 -14.25 -9.17 15.90
C LYS A 139 -14.25 -7.78 16.55
N ASN A 140 -13.29 -6.94 16.19
CA ASN A 140 -13.15 -5.61 16.73
C ASN A 140 -14.14 -4.59 16.10
N ARG A 141 -14.84 -4.98 15.03
CA ARG A 141 -15.79 -4.14 14.27
C ARG A 141 -15.18 -2.81 13.81
N TRP A 142 -13.91 -2.82 13.49
CA TRP A 142 -13.17 -1.69 12.94
C TRP A 142 -11.98 -2.20 12.12
N GLY A 143 -11.75 -1.57 10.98
CA GLY A 143 -10.58 -1.84 10.14
C GLY A 143 -10.50 -0.90 8.95
N ARG A 144 -9.28 -0.66 8.49
CA ARG A 144 -8.95 0.07 7.26
C ARG A 144 -7.96 -0.76 6.46
N ILE A 145 -8.37 -1.18 5.27
CA ILE A 145 -7.49 -1.94 4.36
C ILE A 145 -7.26 -1.08 3.13
N VAL A 146 -5.99 -0.75 2.87
CA VAL A 146 -5.59 0.03 1.70
C VAL A 146 -4.65 -0.82 0.83
N ASN A 147 -5.08 -1.09 -0.39
CA ASN A 147 -4.33 -1.88 -1.36
C ASN A 147 -3.62 -0.97 -2.37
N MET A 148 -2.30 -1.12 -2.53
CA MET A 148 -1.55 -0.35 -3.52
C MET A 148 -1.73 -0.95 -4.92
N ALA A 149 -2.69 -0.41 -5.66
CA ALA A 149 -2.90 -0.70 -7.07
C ALA A 149 -1.88 0.05 -7.96
N SER A 150 -2.26 0.46 -9.13
CA SER A 150 -1.46 1.28 -10.06
C SER A 150 -2.36 1.79 -11.18
N VAL A 151 -2.00 2.90 -11.80
CA VAL A 151 -2.58 3.35 -13.08
C VAL A 151 -2.47 2.27 -14.15
N VAL A 152 -1.40 1.44 -14.12
CA VAL A 152 -1.21 0.31 -15.04
C VAL A 152 -2.28 -0.77 -14.87
N GLY A 153 -2.79 -0.99 -13.66
CA GLY A 153 -3.92 -1.89 -13.41
C GLY A 153 -5.25 -1.37 -13.94
N ARG A 154 -5.33 -0.08 -14.29
CA ARG A 154 -6.51 0.57 -14.86
C ARG A 154 -6.43 0.72 -16.38
N ALA A 155 -5.30 1.24 -16.87
CA ALA A 155 -5.10 1.59 -18.27
C ALA A 155 -4.39 0.48 -19.09
N GLY A 156 -3.66 -0.42 -18.42
CA GLY A 156 -2.73 -1.32 -19.08
C GLY A 156 -1.43 -0.61 -19.47
N GLN A 157 -0.39 -1.39 -19.73
CA GLN A 157 0.90 -0.91 -20.23
C GLN A 157 1.59 -2.01 -21.03
N ALA A 158 2.09 -1.67 -22.21
CA ALA A 158 2.87 -2.62 -23.02
C ALA A 158 4.10 -3.12 -22.25
N GLY A 159 4.37 -4.41 -22.29
CA GLY A 159 5.47 -5.04 -21.53
C GLY A 159 5.16 -5.35 -20.08
N GLN A 160 3.97 -5.01 -19.55
CA GLN A 160 3.60 -5.20 -18.16
C GLN A 160 2.32 -6.03 -17.96
N VAL A 161 2.10 -7.05 -18.78
CA VAL A 161 0.88 -7.88 -18.72
C VAL A 161 0.71 -8.54 -17.34
N ASN A 162 1.76 -9.07 -16.73
CA ASN A 162 1.77 -9.64 -15.39
C ASN A 162 1.44 -8.59 -14.31
N TYR A 163 2.08 -7.44 -14.38
CA TYR A 163 1.87 -6.35 -13.43
C TYR A 163 0.46 -5.76 -13.56
N ALA A 164 0.01 -5.48 -14.79
CA ALA A 164 -1.34 -5.01 -15.06
C ALA A 164 -2.39 -5.99 -14.53
N ALA A 165 -2.24 -7.29 -14.82
CA ALA A 165 -3.14 -8.32 -14.32
C ALA A 165 -3.18 -8.37 -12.79
N SER A 166 -2.01 -8.32 -12.12
CA SER A 166 -1.92 -8.32 -10.67
C SER A 166 -2.62 -7.12 -10.02
N LYS A 167 -2.41 -5.91 -10.58
CA LYS A 167 -2.99 -4.68 -10.04
C LYS A 167 -4.48 -4.54 -10.36
N ALA A 168 -4.93 -5.02 -11.53
CA ALA A 168 -6.36 -5.13 -11.84
C ALA A 168 -7.06 -6.16 -10.95
N GLY A 169 -6.43 -7.31 -10.70
CA GLY A 169 -6.92 -8.32 -9.75
C GLY A 169 -7.08 -7.76 -8.34
N LEU A 170 -6.10 -6.96 -7.88
CA LEU A 170 -6.15 -6.31 -6.58
C LEU A 170 -7.31 -5.29 -6.46
N ILE A 171 -7.63 -4.57 -7.56
CA ILE A 171 -8.82 -3.72 -7.63
C ILE A 171 -10.10 -4.54 -7.50
N GLY A 172 -10.19 -5.68 -8.20
CA GLY A 172 -11.33 -6.60 -8.09
C GLY A 172 -11.49 -7.14 -6.67
N MET A 173 -10.38 -7.59 -6.04
CA MET A 173 -10.35 -8.05 -4.65
C MET A 173 -10.83 -6.95 -3.69
N THR A 174 -10.37 -5.71 -3.87
CA THR A 174 -10.78 -4.55 -3.08
C THR A 174 -12.29 -4.37 -3.07
N ARG A 175 -12.92 -4.39 -4.25
CA ARG A 175 -14.37 -4.18 -4.41
C ARG A 175 -15.19 -5.32 -3.82
N SER A 176 -14.75 -6.57 -4.00
CA SER A 176 -15.45 -7.74 -3.45
C SER A 176 -15.37 -7.74 -1.93
N LEU A 177 -14.17 -7.61 -1.38
CA LEU A 177 -13.96 -7.61 0.07
C LEU A 177 -14.69 -6.45 0.76
N ALA A 178 -14.71 -5.26 0.14
CA ALA A 178 -15.46 -4.11 0.67
C ALA A 178 -16.95 -4.46 0.91
N ARG A 179 -17.58 -5.20 0.00
CA ARG A 179 -18.97 -5.65 0.14
C ARG A 179 -19.15 -6.66 1.27
N GLU A 180 -18.18 -7.56 1.47
CA GLU A 180 -18.24 -8.60 2.49
C GLU A 180 -18.14 -8.05 3.92
N VAL A 181 -17.31 -7.00 4.11
CA VAL A 181 -16.93 -6.55 5.46
C VAL A 181 -17.51 -5.19 5.88
N ALA A 182 -18.17 -4.47 4.99
CA ALA A 182 -18.74 -3.13 5.27
C ALA A 182 -19.63 -3.13 6.52
N SER A 183 -20.49 -4.14 6.69
CA SER A 183 -21.38 -4.29 7.87
C SER A 183 -20.62 -4.48 9.19
N ARG A 184 -19.32 -4.68 9.13
CA ARG A 184 -18.42 -4.87 10.27
C ARG A 184 -17.62 -3.61 10.61
N GLY A 185 -17.92 -2.46 10.00
CA GLY A 185 -17.19 -1.21 10.22
C GLY A 185 -15.78 -1.20 9.59
N ILE A 186 -15.55 -2.07 8.60
CA ILE A 186 -14.28 -2.19 7.89
C ILE A 186 -14.42 -1.57 6.51
N THR A 187 -13.52 -0.66 6.15
CA THR A 187 -13.43 -0.14 4.79
C THR A 187 -12.24 -0.79 4.05
N VAL A 188 -12.43 -1.02 2.76
CA VAL A 188 -11.39 -1.59 1.88
C VAL A 188 -11.33 -0.73 0.64
N ASN A 189 -10.19 -0.07 0.42
CA ASN A 189 -9.98 0.81 -0.72
C ASN A 189 -8.63 0.49 -1.40
N ALA A 190 -8.48 1.00 -2.61
CA ALA A 190 -7.21 0.95 -3.32
C ALA A 190 -6.72 2.36 -3.63
N VAL A 191 -5.41 2.54 -3.66
CA VAL A 191 -4.75 3.72 -4.22
C VAL A 191 -4.07 3.29 -5.52
N ALA A 192 -4.25 4.07 -6.59
CA ALA A 192 -3.64 3.82 -7.89
C ALA A 192 -2.64 4.94 -8.23
N PRO A 193 -1.36 4.79 -7.83
CA PRO A 193 -0.33 5.75 -8.19
C PRO A 193 -0.08 5.77 -9.70
N GLY A 194 0.24 6.96 -10.22
CA GLY A 194 0.76 7.14 -11.56
C GLY A 194 2.28 7.05 -11.60
N TYR A 195 2.92 8.04 -12.27
CA TYR A 195 4.37 8.13 -12.35
C TYR A 195 4.94 8.85 -11.12
N ILE A 196 5.43 8.06 -10.16
CA ILE A 196 5.94 8.54 -8.87
C ILE A 196 7.48 8.45 -8.86
N GLU A 197 8.14 9.47 -8.32
CA GLU A 197 9.58 9.47 -8.07
C GLU A 197 9.91 8.49 -6.96
N THR A 198 10.55 7.38 -7.33
CA THR A 198 11.00 6.32 -6.42
C THR A 198 12.33 5.76 -6.92
N PRO A 199 13.07 5.01 -6.09
CA PRO A 199 14.25 4.28 -6.58
C PRO A 199 13.96 3.36 -7.78
N MET A 200 12.73 2.87 -7.90
CA MET A 200 12.29 2.03 -9.03
C MET A 200 12.18 2.82 -10.34
N THR A 201 11.77 4.08 -10.29
CA THR A 201 11.58 4.94 -11.49
C THR A 201 12.80 5.80 -11.82
N ALA A 202 13.75 5.92 -10.89
CA ALA A 202 14.97 6.73 -11.07
C ALA A 202 15.91 6.20 -12.15
N VAL A 203 15.76 4.93 -12.55
CA VAL A 203 16.61 4.27 -13.57
C VAL A 203 16.05 4.38 -14.99
N LEU A 204 14.91 5.06 -15.18
CA LEU A 204 14.30 5.20 -16.50
C LEU A 204 15.09 6.17 -17.40
N ASP A 205 15.21 5.83 -18.68
CA ASP A 205 15.79 6.68 -19.72
C ASP A 205 15.07 8.04 -19.78
N GLU A 206 15.82 9.11 -20.05
CA GLU A 206 15.32 10.49 -20.08
C GLU A 206 14.20 10.67 -21.11
N LYS A 207 14.29 10.01 -22.27
CA LYS A 207 13.24 10.05 -23.31
C LYS A 207 11.94 9.38 -22.85
N VAL A 208 12.05 8.23 -22.16
CA VAL A 208 10.90 7.53 -21.59
C VAL A 208 10.24 8.38 -20.50
N SER A 209 11.07 8.97 -19.66
CA SER A 209 10.64 9.90 -18.61
C SER A 209 9.90 11.12 -19.16
N ALA A 210 10.44 11.77 -20.22
CA ALA A 210 9.80 12.91 -20.88
C ALA A 210 8.46 12.54 -21.53
N ALA A 211 8.40 11.37 -22.19
CA ALA A 211 7.16 10.86 -22.78
C ALA A 211 6.08 10.56 -21.73
N MET A 212 6.46 10.03 -20.57
CA MET A 212 5.53 9.82 -19.46
C MET A 212 5.03 11.15 -18.89
N LEU A 213 5.93 12.13 -18.69
CA LEU A 213 5.57 13.45 -18.19
C LEU A 213 4.59 14.18 -19.11
N ALA A 214 4.73 14.04 -20.43
CA ALA A 214 3.83 14.65 -21.40
C ALA A 214 2.38 14.17 -21.29
N ASN A 215 2.15 12.99 -20.68
CA ASN A 215 0.83 12.42 -20.43
C ASN A 215 0.24 12.79 -19.06
N ILE A 216 0.93 13.61 -18.27
CA ILE A 216 0.46 14.03 -16.95
C ILE A 216 -0.04 15.49 -17.01
N PRO A 217 -1.35 15.75 -16.89
CA PRO A 217 -1.90 17.10 -16.92
C PRO A 217 -1.29 18.05 -15.88
N LEU A 218 -0.93 17.58 -14.68
CA LEU A 218 -0.24 18.39 -13.68
C LEU A 218 1.23 18.68 -14.01
N ALA A 219 1.75 18.19 -15.14
CA ALA A 219 3.08 18.44 -15.70
C ALA A 219 4.25 18.21 -14.72
N ARG A 220 4.06 17.34 -13.71
CA ARG A 220 5.09 16.90 -12.77
C ARG A 220 4.96 15.42 -12.45
N ARG A 221 6.05 14.81 -12.03
CA ARG A 221 5.99 13.52 -11.37
C ARG A 221 5.31 13.66 -10.01
N GLY A 222 4.59 12.64 -9.57
CA GLY A 222 4.17 12.55 -8.18
C GLY A 222 5.36 12.21 -7.28
N THR A 223 5.25 12.54 -6.01
CA THR A 223 6.19 12.14 -4.96
C THR A 223 5.61 10.95 -4.18
N ASP A 224 6.45 10.25 -3.45
CA ASP A 224 6.02 9.24 -2.50
C ASP A 224 5.09 9.84 -1.41
N LEU A 225 5.30 11.11 -1.05
CA LEU A 225 4.44 11.86 -0.13
C LEU A 225 3.04 12.10 -0.71
N ASP A 226 2.89 12.43 -2.00
CA ASP A 226 1.57 12.58 -2.64
C ASP A 226 0.73 11.29 -2.45
N VAL A 227 1.37 10.12 -2.54
CA VAL A 227 0.73 8.82 -2.35
C VAL A 227 0.48 8.53 -0.87
N ALA A 228 1.45 8.80 -0.01
CA ALA A 228 1.35 8.53 1.42
C ALA A 228 0.20 9.30 2.10
N GLN A 229 -0.01 10.56 1.71
CA GLN A 229 -1.12 11.38 2.21
C GLN A 229 -2.48 10.82 1.80
N ALA A 230 -2.62 10.33 0.57
CA ALA A 230 -3.84 9.65 0.11
C ALA A 230 -4.13 8.36 0.91
N VAL A 231 -3.08 7.58 1.22
CA VAL A 231 -3.20 6.40 2.07
C VAL A 231 -3.59 6.77 3.50
N ALA A 232 -2.95 7.78 4.10
CA ALA A 232 -3.28 8.24 5.44
C ALA A 232 -4.73 8.73 5.54
N PHE A 233 -5.22 9.46 4.54
CA PHE A 233 -6.62 9.85 4.44
C PHE A 233 -7.55 8.63 4.42
N LEU A 234 -7.32 7.65 3.55
CA LEU A 234 -8.16 6.45 3.45
C LEU A 234 -8.08 5.55 4.71
N ALA A 235 -7.00 5.64 5.46
CA ALA A 235 -6.81 4.95 6.73
C ALA A 235 -7.47 5.65 7.92
N SER A 236 -7.91 6.90 7.77
CA SER A 236 -8.49 7.72 8.85
C SER A 236 -10.00 7.52 9.02
N ASP A 237 -10.55 8.09 10.08
CA ASP A 237 -12.00 8.14 10.32
C ASP A 237 -12.71 9.13 9.38
N ALA A 238 -12.00 10.10 8.79
CA ALA A 238 -12.53 11.01 7.78
C ALA A 238 -12.98 10.26 6.51
N ALA A 239 -12.39 9.09 6.21
CA ALA A 239 -12.78 8.22 5.10
C ALA A 239 -13.75 7.10 5.49
N SER A 240 -14.40 7.17 6.66
CA SER A 240 -15.26 6.09 7.19
C SER A 240 -16.46 5.73 6.29
N TYR A 241 -16.87 6.62 5.41
CA TYR A 241 -17.95 6.38 4.44
C TYR A 241 -17.44 6.06 3.02
N ILE A 242 -16.13 5.83 2.86
CA ILE A 242 -15.48 5.50 1.59
C ILE A 242 -15.03 4.04 1.63
N THR A 243 -15.63 3.18 0.79
CA THR A 243 -15.25 1.78 0.67
C THR A 243 -15.46 1.27 -0.76
N GLY A 244 -14.62 0.34 -1.20
CA GLY A 244 -14.64 -0.22 -2.56
C GLY A 244 -14.11 0.73 -3.64
N GLN A 245 -13.52 1.87 -3.25
CA GLN A 245 -13.02 2.88 -4.18
C GLN A 245 -11.59 2.60 -4.63
N VAL A 246 -11.26 3.13 -5.81
CA VAL A 246 -9.89 3.23 -6.32
C VAL A 246 -9.58 4.71 -6.43
N LEU A 247 -8.73 5.21 -5.53
CA LEU A 247 -8.30 6.59 -5.53
C LEU A 247 -7.08 6.75 -6.44
N ASP A 248 -7.26 7.44 -7.55
CA ASP A 248 -6.18 7.74 -8.49
C ASP A 248 -5.30 8.86 -7.96
N VAL A 249 -3.99 8.58 -7.81
CA VAL A 249 -2.95 9.56 -7.40
C VAL A 249 -1.92 9.61 -8.52
N ASN A 250 -2.30 10.24 -9.64
CA ASN A 250 -1.56 10.12 -10.89
C ASN A 250 -1.41 11.44 -11.67
N GLY A 251 -1.78 12.58 -11.07
CA GLY A 251 -1.67 13.91 -11.70
C GLY A 251 -2.58 14.09 -12.92
N GLY A 252 -3.64 13.27 -13.05
CA GLY A 252 -4.55 13.27 -14.20
C GLY A 252 -4.09 12.39 -15.36
N MET A 253 -3.01 11.60 -15.20
CA MET A 253 -2.51 10.67 -16.22
C MET A 253 -3.58 9.65 -16.67
N PHE A 254 -4.49 9.31 -15.77
CA PHE A 254 -5.68 8.51 -16.03
C PHE A 254 -6.86 9.11 -15.27
N MET A 255 -8.00 9.24 -15.95
CA MET A 255 -9.26 9.73 -15.41
C MET A 255 -10.37 8.74 -15.80
N GLY A 256 -10.98 8.05 -14.82
CA GLY A 256 -12.03 7.06 -15.12
C GLY A 256 -12.59 6.36 -13.89
#